data_bc832833a7d87817ab4cab73f61ffdda
#
_entry.id   bc832833a7d87817ab4cab73f61ffdda
#
_cell.length_a   1.000
_cell.length_b   1.000
_cell.length_c   1.000
_cell.angle_alpha   90.00
_cell.angle_beta   90.00
_cell.angle_gamma   90.00
#
_symmetry.space_group_name_H-M   'P 1'
#
loop_
_entity.id
_entity.type
_entity.pdbx_description
1 polymer ?
#
loop_
_entity_poly.entity_id
_entity_poly.type
_entity_poly.pdbx_seq_one_letter_code
_entity_poly.pdbx_strand_id
1 'polypeptide(L)'
;MGYRVQFTHRAEKTFVTLPQHIRIRIEKALNNFSQVPFYHQDVKKVRGCPPDKPRYRMRIGEYRVTFRIIQNRLIICVVALGKKENFEY
;
A
#
# COMPACT_ATOMS: atom_id res chain seq x y z
N MET A 1 -18.35 1.07 -6.66
CA MET A 1 -17.34 0.07 -7.07
C MET A 1 -15.99 0.43 -6.52
N GLY A 2 -15.30 -0.55 -5.96
CA GLY A 2 -13.99 -0.33 -5.38
C GLY A 2 -12.85 -0.60 -6.36
N TYR A 3 -11.65 -0.32 -5.90
CA TYR A 3 -10.45 -0.67 -6.62
C TYR A 3 -10.06 -2.11 -6.33
N ARG A 4 -9.30 -2.71 -7.23
CA ARG A 4 -8.73 -4.04 -7.02
C ARG A 4 -7.34 -3.87 -6.43
N VAL A 5 -7.01 -4.65 -5.39
CA VAL A 5 -5.68 -4.60 -4.77
C VAL A 5 -4.82 -5.68 -5.41
N GLN A 6 -3.65 -5.29 -5.89
CA GLN A 6 -2.66 -6.19 -6.46
C GLN A 6 -1.30 -5.92 -5.84
N PHE A 7 -0.45 -6.94 -5.79
CA PHE A 7 0.91 -6.83 -5.28
C PHE A 7 1.88 -7.08 -6.43
N THR A 8 2.97 -6.33 -6.46
CA THR A 8 4.09 -6.73 -7.32
C THR A 8 4.66 -8.02 -6.78
N HIS A 9 5.38 -8.75 -7.62
CA HIS A 9 6.03 -10.00 -7.22
C HIS A 9 6.93 -9.78 -6.00
N ARG A 10 7.70 -8.71 -6.01
CA ARG A 10 8.59 -8.36 -4.90
C ARG A 10 7.83 -8.07 -3.62
N ALA A 11 6.75 -7.30 -3.72
CA ALA A 11 5.94 -6.99 -2.55
C ALA A 11 5.26 -8.23 -1.99
N GLU A 12 4.77 -9.11 -2.86
CA GLU A 12 4.15 -10.35 -2.43
C GLU A 12 5.13 -11.22 -1.67
N LYS A 13 6.37 -11.34 -2.16
CA LYS A 13 7.40 -12.11 -1.46
C LYS A 13 7.62 -11.62 -0.05
N THR A 14 7.65 -10.32 0.14
CA THR A 14 7.80 -9.73 1.47
C THR A 14 6.55 -9.99 2.31
N PHE A 15 5.39 -9.81 1.72
CA PHE A 15 4.12 -9.94 2.41
C PHE A 15 3.95 -11.34 3.03
N VAL A 16 4.28 -12.38 2.30
CA VAL A 16 4.09 -13.76 2.78
C VAL A 16 5.03 -14.12 3.92
N THR A 17 6.09 -13.34 4.15
CA THR A 17 7.01 -13.57 5.28
C THR A 17 6.51 -12.94 6.56
N LEU A 18 5.49 -12.09 6.51
CA LEU A 18 4.99 -11.39 7.69
C LEU A 18 4.14 -12.32 8.56
N PRO A 19 4.08 -12.05 9.88
CA PRO A 19 3.18 -12.80 10.75
C PRO A 19 1.74 -12.72 10.28
N GLN A 20 0.97 -13.79 10.51
CA GLN A 20 -0.40 -13.85 10.04
C GLN A 20 -1.27 -12.68 10.51
N HIS A 21 -1.14 -12.30 11.78
CA HIS A 21 -1.96 -11.19 12.30
C HIS A 21 -1.62 -9.86 11.63
N ILE A 22 -0.39 -9.68 11.20
CA ILE A 22 0.01 -8.47 10.46
C ILE A 22 -0.53 -8.52 9.04
N ARG A 23 -0.45 -9.68 8.39
CA ARG A 23 -1.00 -9.83 7.04
C ARG A 23 -2.50 -9.54 7.01
N ILE A 24 -3.23 -10.02 8.00
CA ILE A 24 -4.67 -9.76 8.10
C ILE A 24 -4.95 -8.28 8.26
N ARG A 25 -4.18 -7.59 9.10
CA ARG A 25 -4.34 -6.14 9.30
C ARG A 25 -4.08 -5.38 8.02
N ILE A 26 -3.03 -5.74 7.30
CA ILE A 26 -2.67 -5.08 6.05
C ILE A 26 -3.76 -5.30 4.99
N GLU A 27 -4.22 -6.54 4.85
CA GLU A 27 -5.29 -6.85 3.90
C GLU A 27 -6.57 -6.07 4.21
N LYS A 28 -6.97 -6.01 5.48
CA LYS A 28 -8.16 -5.26 5.87
C LYS A 28 -8.01 -3.78 5.55
N ALA A 29 -6.86 -3.20 5.88
CA ALA A 29 -6.62 -1.78 5.63
C ALA A 29 -6.64 -1.47 4.13
N LEU A 30 -6.00 -2.32 3.32
CA LEU A 30 -5.98 -2.13 1.88
C LEU A 30 -7.37 -2.32 1.27
N ASN A 31 -8.12 -3.31 1.73
CA ASN A 31 -9.47 -3.55 1.22
C ASN A 31 -10.40 -2.39 1.57
N ASN A 32 -10.30 -1.87 2.79
CA ASN A 32 -11.09 -0.71 3.18
C ASN A 32 -10.73 0.51 2.35
N PHE A 33 -9.44 0.76 2.16
CA PHE A 33 -8.98 1.87 1.33
C PHE A 33 -9.43 1.71 -0.12
N SER A 34 -9.46 0.49 -0.63
CA SER A 34 -9.83 0.23 -2.02
C SER A 34 -11.29 0.55 -2.32
N GLN A 35 -12.14 0.53 -1.30
CA GLN A 35 -13.56 0.87 -1.48
C GLN A 35 -13.76 2.38 -1.61
N VAL A 36 -13.00 3.17 -0.86
CA VAL A 36 -13.09 4.63 -0.87
C VAL A 36 -11.67 5.23 -0.90
N PRO A 37 -10.98 5.09 -2.05
CA PRO A 37 -9.61 5.63 -2.17
C PRO A 37 -9.59 7.12 -1.91
N PHE A 38 -8.45 7.58 -1.39
CA PHE A 38 -8.23 8.98 -1.01
C PHE A 38 -8.96 9.40 0.26
N TYR A 39 -9.64 8.47 0.92
CA TYR A 39 -10.41 8.77 2.13
C TYR A 39 -9.79 8.06 3.34
N HIS A 40 -8.49 8.24 3.53
CA HIS A 40 -7.80 7.58 4.65
C HIS A 40 -6.75 8.52 5.21
N GLN A 41 -6.88 8.86 6.48
CA GLN A 41 -6.02 9.84 7.13
C GLN A 41 -4.57 9.37 7.28
N ASP A 42 -4.33 8.06 7.24
CA ASP A 42 -2.98 7.50 7.39
C ASP A 42 -2.28 7.30 6.04
N VAL A 43 -2.87 7.79 4.96
CA VAL A 43 -2.27 7.69 3.62
C VAL A 43 -1.69 9.03 3.24
N LYS A 44 -0.42 9.03 2.85
CA LYS A 44 0.29 10.22 2.42
C LYS A 44 1.02 9.97 1.11
N LYS A 45 1.15 11.03 0.31
CA LYS A 45 1.91 10.95 -0.93
C LYS A 45 3.40 10.92 -0.62
N VAL A 46 4.14 10.03 -1.28
CA VAL A 46 5.58 9.92 -1.10
C VAL A 46 6.28 11.01 -1.89
N ARG A 47 7.23 11.71 -1.25
CA ARG A 47 8.01 12.76 -1.90
C ARG A 47 9.04 12.17 -2.85
N GLY A 48 9.39 12.92 -3.88
CA GLY A 48 10.45 12.55 -4.80
C GLY A 48 10.03 11.63 -5.93
N CYS A 49 8.75 11.28 -6.01
CA CYS A 49 8.25 10.47 -7.11
C CYS A 49 7.90 11.36 -8.30
N PRO A 50 8.06 10.84 -9.54
CA PRO A 50 7.65 11.60 -10.72
C PRO A 50 6.17 11.99 -10.64
N PRO A 51 5.79 13.19 -11.13
CA PRO A 51 4.39 13.62 -11.07
C PRO A 51 3.42 12.71 -11.82
N ASP A 52 3.89 12.03 -12.86
CA ASP A 52 3.07 11.11 -13.66
C ASP A 52 2.99 9.70 -13.07
N LYS A 53 3.82 9.41 -12.06
CA LYS A 53 3.83 8.11 -11.39
C LYS A 53 3.91 8.29 -9.88
N PRO A 54 2.90 8.91 -9.27
CA PRO A 54 2.93 9.14 -7.84
C PRO A 54 2.82 7.85 -7.05
N ARG A 55 3.47 7.83 -5.90
CA ARG A 55 3.35 6.72 -4.94
C ARG A 55 2.76 7.25 -3.66
N TYR A 56 2.06 6.37 -2.96
CA TYR A 56 1.43 6.69 -1.70
C TYR A 56 1.88 5.70 -0.65
N ARG A 57 1.86 6.14 0.59
CA ARG A 57 2.27 5.34 1.71
C ARG A 57 1.13 5.28 2.72
N MET A 58 0.78 4.07 3.15
CA MET A 58 -0.20 3.84 4.19
C MET A 58 0.52 3.32 5.43
N ARG A 59 0.25 3.94 6.57
CA ARG A 59 0.80 3.48 7.85
C ARG A 59 -0.18 2.53 8.51
N ILE A 60 0.30 1.34 8.88
CA ILE A 60 -0.48 0.32 9.54
C ILE A 60 0.32 -0.16 10.75
N GLY A 61 0.05 0.44 11.92
CA GLY A 61 0.84 0.16 13.12
C GLY A 61 2.31 0.51 12.90
N GLU A 62 3.19 -0.46 13.08
CA GLU A 62 4.63 -0.28 12.86
C GLU A 62 5.05 -0.53 11.42
N TYR A 63 4.09 -0.89 10.57
CA TYR A 63 4.38 -1.23 9.18
C TYR A 63 3.95 -0.11 8.25
N ARG A 64 4.60 -0.06 7.09
CA ARG A 64 4.27 0.88 6.04
C ARG A 64 4.11 0.13 4.74
N VAL A 65 3.09 0.51 3.99
CA VAL A 65 2.78 -0.09 2.70
C VAL A 65 2.85 1.02 1.66
N THR A 66 3.69 0.84 0.66
CA THR A 66 3.83 1.79 -0.45
C THR A 66 3.11 1.23 -1.66
N PHE A 67 2.28 2.05 -2.28
CA PHE A 67 1.48 1.59 -3.41
C PHE A 67 1.28 2.70 -4.43
N ARG A 68 0.85 2.30 -5.62
CA ARG A 68 0.43 3.19 -6.68
C ARG A 68 -1.06 3.04 -6.89
N ILE A 69 -1.71 4.11 -7.28
CA ILE A 69 -3.13 4.08 -7.63
C ILE A 69 -3.24 4.26 -9.14
N ILE A 70 -3.72 3.23 -9.82
CA ILE A 70 -3.90 3.25 -11.27
C ILE A 70 -5.37 3.49 -11.54
N GLN A 71 -5.72 4.76 -11.70
CA GLN A 71 -7.12 5.19 -11.73
C GLN A 71 -7.89 4.65 -12.93
N ASN A 72 -7.28 4.64 -14.10
CA ASN A 72 -7.97 4.18 -15.30
C ASN A 72 -8.23 2.68 -15.32
N ARG A 73 -7.61 1.92 -14.42
CA ARG A 73 -7.82 0.48 -14.29
C ARG A 73 -8.46 0.10 -12.96
N LEU A 74 -8.67 1.07 -12.08
CA LEU A 74 -9.19 0.86 -10.74
C LEU A 74 -8.35 -0.17 -9.97
N ILE A 75 -7.03 0.02 -10.00
CA ILE A 75 -6.07 -0.87 -9.35
C ILE A 75 -5.27 -0.10 -8.31
N ILE A 76 -5.11 -0.70 -7.13
CA ILE A 76 -4.14 -0.28 -6.13
C ILE A 76 -3.03 -1.30 -6.17
N CYS A 77 -1.86 -0.89 -6.64
CA CYS A 77 -0.72 -1.79 -6.82
C CYS A 77 0.29 -1.58 -5.70
N VAL A 78 0.41 -2.55 -4.82
CA VAL A 78 1.37 -2.51 -3.72
C VAL A 78 2.76 -2.83 -4.27
N VAL A 79 3.68 -1.90 -4.11
CA VAL A 79 5.03 -2.03 -4.66
C VAL A 79 6.08 -2.34 -3.60
N ALA A 80 5.83 -1.99 -2.34
CA ALA A 80 6.76 -2.27 -1.25
C ALA A 80 6.04 -2.24 0.08
N LEU A 81 6.55 -2.99 1.06
CA LEU A 81 6.02 -2.94 2.41
C LEU A 81 7.08 -3.43 3.40
N GLY A 82 6.95 -3.00 4.66
CA GLY A 82 7.89 -3.39 5.69
C GLY A 82 7.70 -2.57 6.95
N LYS A 83 8.52 -2.86 7.96
CA LYS A 83 8.51 -2.06 9.19
C LYS A 83 9.09 -0.68 8.93
N LYS A 84 8.62 0.29 9.71
CA LYS A 84 9.04 1.68 9.58
C LYS A 84 10.56 1.84 9.56
N GLU A 85 11.25 1.17 10.44
CA GLU A 85 12.69 1.28 10.59
C GLU A 85 13.50 0.73 9.41
N ASN A 86 12.85 -0.09 8.57
CA ASN A 86 13.47 -0.68 7.39
C ASN A 86 13.09 0.06 6.11
N PHE A 87 12.37 1.16 6.24
CA PHE A 87 11.89 1.93 5.09
C PHE A 87 12.57 3.29 5.07
N GLU A 88 13.32 3.54 4.03
CA GLU A 88 13.92 4.85 3.79
C GLU A 88 13.24 5.49 2.58
N TYR A 89 12.93 6.76 2.71
CA TYR A 89 12.30 7.52 1.65
C TYR A 89 13.20 8.62 1.15
#